data_e65894ba892a4f66fbea109989c3c305
#
_entry.id   e65894ba892a4f66fbea109989c3c305
#
_cell.length_a   1.000
_cell.length_b   1.000
_cell.length_c   1.000
_cell.angle_alpha   90.00
_cell.angle_beta   90.00
_cell.angle_gamma   90.00
#
_symmetry.space_group_name_H-M   'P 1'
#
loop_
_entity.id
_entity.type
_entity.pdbx_description
1 polymer ?
#
loop_
_entity_poly.entity_id
_entity_poly.type
_entity_poly.pdbx_seq_one_letter_code
_entity_poly.pdbx_strand_id
1 'polypeptide(L)'
;MKKVYSLLAALSITLSLLAQTEIRQVEKLKADAALEVEKNAVLGQQINDMLFSFSELGFQEYETFTYLTNLLEKNGFRIQKGIAGIPTAWTATWGSGKPFIALGSDVDCIPKASQKPGVAYHDPIVDGAPGHGEGHNSGQALNIISALALKKIMEREKILGTIMLWPGVAEELVGTKAYYVRGGYFKDVDACIFTHVASNLAVSYGDGGGNGLVSVRFNFEGAAAHAAGAPWRGRSALDAVELMNIGWNFRREHLELTQRSHYVIPDGGDQPNVVPSKAAVWYYFRERTYPDIKKLFEIGIKMAEGAALMTDTKFNYEILGSAWPGHFNKPLAETMYENIKKVGLPTWSAEDQLLAKASQIELKAPKIEGLAVKLDTLGLPTPTGTVNVMGRQLMAMGGGSDDIADISWSLPTIVLRYPSNIPGLPGHHWSNAISMATPIAHKGIVYGAKAEVMTLLDMLLKPEIIKNAWEYYRTEQTKDIKYTPLVGEKDNPAIYLNQKIMSEYAPKLKPTYYNPAKYKTYLEQLGIQYPTVRPDQKEAVSKLEPVKK
;
A
#
# COMPACT_ATOMS: atom_id res chain seq x y z
N MET A 1 -35.35 39.59 35.57
CA MET A 1 -35.19 39.07 34.21
C MET A 1 -34.07 39.75 33.43
N LYS A 2 -34.00 41.11 33.26
CA LYS A 2 -32.92 41.78 32.48
C LYS A 2 -31.50 41.44 32.95
N LYS A 3 -31.21 41.32 34.25
CA LYS A 3 -29.85 40.95 34.78
C LYS A 3 -29.45 39.49 34.47
N VAL A 4 -30.41 38.56 34.38
CA VAL A 4 -30.14 37.15 34.03
C VAL A 4 -29.82 37.01 32.52
N TYR A 5 -30.53 37.75 31.67
CA TYR A 5 -30.22 37.78 30.22
C TYR A 5 -28.86 38.41 29.93
N SER A 6 -28.46 39.47 30.68
CA SER A 6 -27.12 40.05 30.52
C SER A 6 -26.00 39.11 30.95
N LEU A 7 -26.22 38.30 32.01
CA LEU A 7 -25.24 37.30 32.48
C LEU A 7 -25.08 36.14 31.52
N LEU A 8 -26.19 35.63 30.95
CA LEU A 8 -26.19 34.59 29.93
C LEU A 8 -25.54 35.05 28.61
N ALA A 9 -25.80 36.30 28.22
CA ALA A 9 -25.16 36.89 27.03
C ALA A 9 -23.65 37.09 27.25
N ALA A 10 -23.22 37.55 28.40
CA ALA A 10 -21.79 37.69 28.75
C ALA A 10 -21.09 36.32 28.81
N LEU A 11 -21.73 35.28 29.37
CA LEU A 11 -21.20 33.91 29.42
C LEU A 11 -21.08 33.30 28.02
N SER A 12 -22.07 33.50 27.13
CA SER A 12 -22.01 33.02 25.75
C SER A 12 -20.93 33.72 24.92
N ILE A 13 -20.71 35.02 25.13
CA ILE A 13 -19.62 35.77 24.46
C ILE A 13 -18.26 35.29 24.95
N THR A 14 -18.09 35.04 26.27
CA THR A 14 -16.83 34.55 26.83
C THR A 14 -16.50 33.13 26.34
N LEU A 15 -17.50 32.24 26.30
CA LEU A 15 -17.34 30.90 25.74
C LEU A 15 -17.00 30.92 24.22
N SER A 16 -17.62 31.82 23.46
CA SER A 16 -17.31 32.01 22.05
C SER A 16 -15.88 32.54 21.82
N LEU A 17 -15.41 33.45 22.65
CA LEU A 17 -14.06 33.99 22.61
C LEU A 17 -13.00 32.94 23.00
N LEU A 18 -13.27 32.11 24.00
CA LEU A 18 -12.38 31.00 24.38
C LEU A 18 -12.29 29.97 23.28
N ALA A 19 -13.40 29.53 22.72
CA ALA A 19 -13.44 28.58 21.59
C ALA A 19 -12.70 29.12 20.36
N GLN A 20 -12.87 30.41 20.02
CA GLN A 20 -12.12 31.04 18.92
C GLN A 20 -10.61 31.11 19.21
N THR A 21 -10.21 31.28 20.45
CA THR A 21 -8.79 31.32 20.86
C THR A 21 -8.17 29.92 20.72
N GLU A 22 -8.85 28.88 21.19
CA GLU A 22 -8.42 27.48 21.04
C GLU A 22 -8.30 27.07 19.56
N ILE A 23 -9.28 27.40 18.73
CA ILE A 23 -9.23 27.12 17.30
C ILE A 23 -8.02 27.81 16.64
N ARG A 24 -7.78 29.09 16.95
CA ARG A 24 -6.62 29.84 16.43
C ARG A 24 -5.29 29.22 16.85
N GLN A 25 -5.22 28.73 18.10
CA GLN A 25 -4.02 28.07 18.60
C GLN A 25 -3.75 26.76 17.85
N VAL A 26 -4.76 25.91 17.62
CA VAL A 26 -4.63 24.65 16.83
C VAL A 26 -4.19 24.94 15.39
N GLU A 27 -4.79 25.93 14.73
CA GLU A 27 -4.40 26.28 13.35
C GLU A 27 -2.95 26.81 13.26
N LYS A 28 -2.51 27.55 14.29
CA LYS A 28 -1.10 27.97 14.39
C LYS A 28 -0.16 26.78 14.55
N LEU A 29 -0.49 25.81 15.41
CA LEU A 29 0.31 24.61 15.60
C LEU A 29 0.39 23.76 14.33
N LYS A 30 -0.69 23.68 13.55
CA LYS A 30 -0.69 23.02 12.25
C LYS A 30 0.23 23.71 11.25
N ALA A 31 0.20 25.05 11.19
CA ALA A 31 1.11 25.82 10.34
C ALA A 31 2.58 25.60 10.74
N ASP A 32 2.88 25.64 12.04
CA ASP A 32 4.21 25.36 12.58
C ASP A 32 4.67 23.94 12.22
N ALA A 33 3.80 22.94 12.35
CA ALA A 33 4.10 21.55 12.00
C ALA A 33 4.37 21.38 10.50
N ALA A 34 3.58 22.02 9.64
CA ALA A 34 3.83 22.03 8.21
C ALA A 34 5.19 22.66 7.83
N LEU A 35 5.62 23.70 8.56
CA LEU A 35 6.96 24.27 8.40
C LEU A 35 8.06 23.31 8.88
N GLU A 36 7.83 22.54 9.95
CA GLU A 36 8.79 21.51 10.38
C GLU A 36 8.89 20.36 9.37
N VAL A 37 7.80 19.99 8.69
CA VAL A 37 7.84 19.05 7.56
C VAL A 37 8.73 19.59 6.43
N GLU A 38 8.60 20.86 6.05
CA GLU A 38 9.47 21.48 5.04
C GLU A 38 10.95 21.43 5.40
N LYS A 39 11.29 21.62 6.68
CA LYS A 39 12.69 21.51 7.15
C LYS A 39 13.23 20.09 7.03
N ASN A 40 12.37 19.08 7.05
CA ASN A 40 12.71 17.67 6.87
C ASN A 40 12.61 17.20 5.40
N ALA A 41 12.33 18.08 4.43
CA ALA A 41 12.12 17.70 3.02
C ALA A 41 13.33 16.97 2.41
N VAL A 42 14.56 17.42 2.73
CA VAL A 42 15.80 16.76 2.28
C VAL A 42 15.92 15.34 2.89
N LEU A 43 15.59 15.18 4.16
CA LEU A 43 15.57 13.86 4.80
C LEU A 43 14.52 12.94 4.13
N GLY A 44 13.32 13.47 3.84
CA GLY A 44 12.29 12.73 3.12
C GLY A 44 12.75 12.27 1.75
N GLN A 45 13.40 13.15 0.97
CA GLN A 45 14.02 12.79 -0.30
C GLN A 45 15.09 11.70 -0.14
N GLN A 46 15.98 11.82 0.87
CA GLN A 46 17.03 10.83 1.10
C GLN A 46 16.48 9.46 1.47
N ILE A 47 15.45 9.40 2.33
CA ILE A 47 14.77 8.14 2.68
C ILE A 47 14.16 7.52 1.42
N ASN A 48 13.40 8.30 0.67
CA ASN A 48 12.75 7.86 -0.55
C ASN A 48 13.73 7.28 -1.58
N ASP A 49 14.81 8.01 -1.87
CA ASP A 49 15.81 7.63 -2.86
C ASP A 49 16.63 6.40 -2.40
N MET A 50 16.83 6.28 -1.08
CA MET A 50 17.49 5.12 -0.48
C MET A 50 16.66 3.86 -0.68
N LEU A 51 15.37 3.89 -0.27
CA LEU A 51 14.48 2.76 -0.44
C LEU A 51 14.29 2.40 -1.92
N PHE A 52 14.13 3.40 -2.78
CA PHE A 52 14.08 3.18 -4.22
C PHE A 52 15.28 2.40 -4.73
N SER A 53 16.48 2.74 -4.26
CA SER A 53 17.72 2.09 -4.70
C SER A 53 17.90 0.66 -4.20
N PHE A 54 17.29 0.29 -3.07
CA PHE A 54 17.35 -1.07 -2.53
C PHE A 54 16.54 -2.06 -3.36
N SER A 55 15.36 -1.66 -3.83
CA SER A 55 14.51 -2.46 -4.74
C SER A 55 14.29 -3.90 -4.27
N GLU A 56 13.83 -4.06 -3.02
CA GLU A 56 13.65 -5.36 -2.37
C GLU A 56 12.23 -5.90 -2.52
N LEU A 57 12.10 -7.19 -2.81
CA LEU A 57 10.82 -7.89 -2.90
C LEU A 57 10.28 -8.27 -1.51
N GLY A 58 8.99 -8.47 -1.44
CA GLY A 58 8.27 -8.84 -0.23
C GLY A 58 8.90 -10.02 0.52
N PHE A 59 8.98 -9.92 1.85
CA PHE A 59 9.69 -10.73 2.81
C PHE A 59 11.23 -10.67 2.74
N GLN A 60 11.81 -9.89 1.84
CA GLN A 60 13.26 -9.78 1.65
C GLN A 60 13.76 -8.33 1.83
N GLU A 61 13.00 -7.49 2.52
CA GLU A 61 13.26 -6.04 2.71
C GLU A 61 14.31 -5.78 3.81
N TYR A 62 15.46 -6.46 3.77
CA TYR A 62 16.48 -6.44 4.84
C TYR A 62 17.28 -5.14 4.91
N GLU A 63 17.63 -4.54 3.77
CA GLU A 63 18.33 -3.25 3.72
C GLU A 63 17.39 -2.13 4.14
N THR A 64 16.14 -2.14 3.64
CA THR A 64 15.06 -1.23 4.03
C THR A 64 14.80 -1.30 5.55
N PHE A 65 14.62 -2.51 6.08
CA PHE A 65 14.47 -2.75 7.52
C PHE A 65 15.62 -2.16 8.33
N THR A 66 16.86 -2.45 7.93
CA THR A 66 18.05 -2.00 8.63
C THR A 66 18.17 -0.49 8.60
N TYR A 67 17.96 0.12 7.44
CA TYR A 67 18.05 1.56 7.25
C TYR A 67 17.00 2.31 8.09
N LEU A 68 15.72 1.93 7.97
CA LEU A 68 14.62 2.62 8.64
C LEU A 68 14.66 2.45 10.15
N THR A 69 14.93 1.24 10.66
CA THR A 69 14.99 1.02 12.12
C THR A 69 16.16 1.78 12.75
N ASN A 70 17.34 1.81 12.11
CA ASN A 70 18.47 2.58 12.60
C ASN A 70 18.21 4.09 12.58
N LEU A 71 17.53 4.60 11.54
CA LEU A 71 17.14 6.01 11.44
C LEU A 71 16.18 6.40 12.57
N LEU A 72 15.15 5.60 12.81
CA LEU A 72 14.15 5.86 13.84
C LEU A 72 14.72 5.74 15.26
N GLU A 73 15.58 4.75 15.51
CA GLU A 73 16.26 4.60 16.81
C GLU A 73 17.13 5.81 17.13
N LYS A 74 17.92 6.31 16.16
CA LYS A 74 18.71 7.55 16.29
C LYS A 74 17.83 8.78 16.56
N ASN A 75 16.58 8.77 16.13
CA ASN A 75 15.61 9.83 16.41
C ASN A 75 14.78 9.60 17.69
N GLY A 76 15.16 8.62 18.53
CA GLY A 76 14.60 8.37 19.85
C GLY A 76 13.31 7.56 19.86
N PHE A 77 12.99 6.84 18.77
CA PHE A 77 11.92 5.85 18.76
C PHE A 77 12.39 4.53 19.38
N ARG A 78 11.51 3.88 20.10
CA ARG A 78 11.74 2.53 20.64
C ARG A 78 11.32 1.50 19.58
N ILE A 79 12.27 0.67 19.14
CA ILE A 79 12.05 -0.29 18.07
C ILE A 79 11.73 -1.68 18.65
N GLN A 80 10.67 -2.32 18.12
CA GLN A 80 10.39 -3.74 18.29
C GLN A 80 10.57 -4.42 16.93
N LYS A 81 11.51 -5.36 16.83
CA LYS A 81 11.91 -6.05 15.59
C LYS A 81 11.31 -7.45 15.52
N GLY A 82 11.10 -7.99 14.31
CA GLY A 82 10.66 -9.37 14.09
C GLY A 82 9.20 -9.62 14.52
N ILE A 83 8.33 -8.62 14.42
CA ILE A 83 6.93 -8.76 14.82
C ILE A 83 6.22 -9.81 13.95
N ALA A 84 5.23 -10.48 14.52
CA ALA A 84 4.46 -11.55 13.89
C ALA A 84 5.30 -12.70 13.31
N GLY A 85 6.57 -12.87 13.75
CA GLY A 85 7.49 -13.88 13.22
C GLY A 85 8.10 -13.53 11.86
N ILE A 86 7.98 -12.28 11.42
CA ILE A 86 8.49 -11.78 10.13
C ILE A 86 9.78 -10.99 10.38
N PRO A 87 10.95 -11.45 9.90
CA PRO A 87 12.25 -10.85 10.23
C PRO A 87 12.39 -9.38 9.86
N THR A 88 11.75 -8.94 8.75
CA THR A 88 11.81 -7.57 8.23
C THR A 88 10.72 -6.66 8.77
N ALA A 89 9.77 -7.19 9.57
CA ALA A 89 8.70 -6.42 10.18
C ALA A 89 9.11 -5.82 11.54
N TRP A 90 8.62 -4.60 11.80
CA TRP A 90 8.94 -3.86 13.03
C TRP A 90 7.84 -2.88 13.42
N THR A 91 7.89 -2.42 14.67
CA THR A 91 7.21 -1.21 15.11
C THR A 91 8.22 -0.24 15.72
N ALA A 92 7.99 1.06 15.54
CA ALA A 92 8.79 2.13 16.13
C ALA A 92 7.86 3.08 16.89
N THR A 93 7.98 3.15 18.22
CA THR A 93 7.05 3.87 19.07
C THR A 93 7.74 5.03 19.79
N TRP A 94 7.08 6.19 19.80
CA TRP A 94 7.52 7.37 20.53
C TRP A 94 6.34 8.04 21.24
N GLY A 95 6.64 8.74 22.34
CA GLY A 95 5.64 9.44 23.15
C GLY A 95 5.05 8.56 24.26
N SER A 96 4.02 9.06 24.92
CA SER A 96 3.31 8.37 25.99
C SER A 96 1.90 8.93 26.18
N GLY A 97 0.99 8.07 26.62
CA GLY A 97 -0.42 8.43 26.82
C GLY A 97 -1.27 8.27 25.57
N LYS A 98 -2.51 8.73 25.67
CA LYS A 98 -3.53 8.64 24.63
C LYS A 98 -3.75 10.02 23.99
N PRO A 99 -4.21 10.04 22.71
CA PRO A 99 -4.46 8.88 21.86
C PRO A 99 -3.17 8.18 21.40
N PHE A 100 -3.28 6.90 21.08
CA PHE A 100 -2.23 6.11 20.46
C PHE A 100 -2.55 5.96 18.97
N ILE A 101 -1.74 6.58 18.11
CA ILE A 101 -1.99 6.65 16.66
C ILE A 101 -0.89 5.88 15.92
N ALA A 102 -1.30 4.99 15.02
CA ALA A 102 -0.39 4.23 14.17
C ALA A 102 -0.27 4.88 12.78
N LEU A 103 0.96 4.92 12.25
CA LEU A 103 1.30 5.40 10.91
C LEU A 103 1.95 4.26 10.14
N GLY A 104 1.33 3.83 9.05
CA GLY A 104 1.81 2.72 8.24
C GLY A 104 1.99 3.08 6.77
N SER A 105 2.86 2.34 6.10
CA SER A 105 3.00 2.32 4.64
C SER A 105 3.76 1.09 4.20
N ASP A 106 3.51 0.63 2.98
CA ASP A 106 4.19 -0.49 2.37
C ASP A 106 5.62 -0.15 1.98
N VAL A 107 6.47 -1.18 1.79
CA VAL A 107 7.91 -0.98 1.56
C VAL A 107 8.50 -1.91 0.49
N ASP A 108 7.76 -2.91 0.01
CA ASP A 108 8.24 -3.89 -0.95
C ASP A 108 8.12 -3.45 -2.41
N CYS A 109 8.80 -4.18 -3.28
CA CYS A 109 8.83 -3.99 -4.72
C CYS A 109 8.09 -5.09 -5.47
N ILE A 110 7.89 -4.87 -6.78
CA ILE A 110 7.44 -5.89 -7.72
C ILE A 110 8.59 -6.47 -8.56
N PRO A 111 8.47 -7.73 -9.01
CA PRO A 111 9.47 -8.35 -9.88
C PRO A 111 9.61 -7.63 -11.24
N LYS A 112 10.81 -7.62 -11.81
CA LYS A 112 11.09 -7.14 -13.18
C LYS A 112 10.69 -5.69 -13.46
N ALA A 113 10.67 -4.85 -12.44
CA ALA A 113 10.27 -3.44 -12.55
C ALA A 113 11.42 -2.45 -12.39
N SER A 114 12.67 -2.91 -12.49
CA SER A 114 13.84 -2.04 -12.45
C SER A 114 13.76 -0.98 -13.54
N GLN A 115 13.90 0.30 -13.17
CA GLN A 115 13.79 1.43 -14.06
C GLN A 115 14.62 2.61 -13.55
N LYS A 116 15.32 3.30 -14.43
CA LYS A 116 15.97 4.57 -14.11
C LYS A 116 14.91 5.66 -13.86
N PRO A 117 14.93 6.32 -12.71
CA PRO A 117 13.98 7.41 -12.43
C PRO A 117 14.25 8.60 -13.36
N GLY A 118 13.18 9.33 -13.71
CA GLY A 118 13.29 10.52 -14.57
C GLY A 118 13.51 10.24 -16.06
N VAL A 119 13.52 8.97 -16.50
CA VAL A 119 13.64 8.55 -17.90
C VAL A 119 12.27 8.11 -18.41
N ALA A 120 11.71 8.80 -19.40
CA ALA A 120 10.33 8.62 -19.88
C ALA A 120 10.09 7.38 -20.75
N TYR A 121 11.03 6.46 -20.83
CA TYR A 121 10.97 5.19 -21.58
C TYR A 121 11.66 4.08 -20.79
N HIS A 122 11.47 2.82 -21.18
CA HIS A 122 12.10 1.71 -20.47
C HIS A 122 13.62 1.72 -20.58
N ASP A 123 14.28 1.91 -19.46
CA ASP A 123 15.74 1.88 -19.31
C ASP A 123 16.06 1.37 -17.89
N PRO A 124 16.23 0.06 -17.68
CA PRO A 124 16.41 -0.52 -16.35
C PRO A 124 17.76 -0.13 -15.74
N ILE A 125 17.84 0.02 -14.40
CA ILE A 125 19.11 0.16 -13.67
C ILE A 125 19.86 -1.18 -13.72
N VAL A 126 19.16 -2.28 -13.46
CA VAL A 126 19.65 -3.66 -13.60
C VAL A 126 18.59 -4.45 -14.34
N ASP A 127 18.91 -4.97 -15.51
CA ASP A 127 17.96 -5.70 -16.35
C ASP A 127 17.38 -6.92 -15.63
N GLY A 128 16.05 -7.07 -15.70
CA GLY A 128 15.28 -8.14 -15.06
C GLY A 128 15.16 -8.05 -13.53
N ALA A 129 15.80 -7.06 -12.88
CA ALA A 129 15.74 -6.88 -11.43
C ALA A 129 14.38 -6.34 -10.96
N PRO A 130 14.03 -6.53 -9.67
CA PRO A 130 12.90 -5.85 -9.04
C PRO A 130 13.02 -4.34 -9.09
N GLY A 131 11.89 -3.64 -8.88
CA GLY A 131 11.84 -2.19 -8.78
C GLY A 131 10.52 -1.70 -8.20
N HIS A 132 10.48 -0.43 -7.80
CA HIS A 132 9.30 0.22 -7.23
C HIS A 132 8.27 0.59 -8.32
N GLY A 133 7.76 -0.43 -9.03
CA GLY A 133 6.77 -0.31 -10.10
C GLY A 133 5.35 0.00 -9.62
N GLU A 134 5.16 0.23 -8.34
CA GLU A 134 3.97 0.84 -7.73
C GLU A 134 4.34 2.13 -6.99
N GLY A 135 5.42 2.14 -6.18
CA GLY A 135 5.94 3.32 -5.52
C GLY A 135 5.97 3.26 -4.00
N HIS A 136 6.03 2.07 -3.41
CA HIS A 136 6.07 1.81 -1.96
C HIS A 136 7.33 2.37 -1.27
N ASN A 137 8.36 2.79 -2.00
CA ASN A 137 9.54 3.46 -1.45
C ASN A 137 9.22 4.81 -0.79
N SER A 138 8.08 5.44 -1.11
CA SER A 138 7.82 6.84 -0.76
C SER A 138 6.99 7.04 0.52
N GLY A 139 6.15 6.07 0.91
CA GLY A 139 5.24 6.24 2.04
C GLY A 139 5.92 6.30 3.41
N GLN A 140 6.92 5.46 3.66
CA GLN A 140 7.68 5.55 4.92
C GLN A 140 8.47 6.86 5.02
N ALA A 141 8.94 7.41 3.90
CA ALA A 141 9.57 8.72 3.89
C ALA A 141 8.60 9.82 4.35
N LEU A 142 7.35 9.79 3.85
CA LEU A 142 6.26 10.66 4.26
C LEU A 142 5.98 10.54 5.75
N ASN A 143 5.71 9.31 6.23
CA ASN A 143 5.35 9.05 7.62
C ASN A 143 6.47 9.47 8.59
N ILE A 144 7.73 9.24 8.24
CA ILE A 144 8.87 9.58 9.10
C ILE A 144 9.03 11.09 9.23
N ILE A 145 9.00 11.85 8.13
CA ILE A 145 9.16 13.33 8.24
C ILE A 145 7.94 13.98 8.92
N SER A 146 6.75 13.41 8.76
CA SER A 146 5.54 13.80 9.49
C SER A 146 5.68 13.52 10.98
N ALA A 147 6.09 12.31 11.36
CA ALA A 147 6.27 11.93 12.76
C ALA A 147 7.38 12.75 13.45
N LEU A 148 8.48 13.06 12.78
CA LEU A 148 9.55 13.91 13.33
C LEU A 148 9.10 15.35 13.52
N ALA A 149 8.33 15.90 12.56
CA ALA A 149 7.72 17.23 12.68
C ALA A 149 6.73 17.27 13.85
N LEU A 150 5.85 16.27 13.96
CA LEU A 150 4.90 16.15 15.06
C LEU A 150 5.60 16.03 16.41
N LYS A 151 6.60 15.14 16.50
CA LYS A 151 7.40 14.95 17.72
C LYS A 151 7.93 16.28 18.25
N LYS A 152 8.50 17.12 17.39
CA LYS A 152 9.04 18.43 17.75
C LYS A 152 7.97 19.37 18.30
N ILE A 153 6.77 19.37 17.73
CA ILE A 153 5.64 20.15 18.24
C ILE A 153 5.16 19.60 19.58
N MET A 154 4.99 18.28 19.71
CA MET A 154 4.55 17.64 20.95
C MET A 154 5.52 17.90 22.11
N GLU A 155 6.83 17.83 21.87
CA GLU A 155 7.86 18.15 22.88
C GLU A 155 7.81 19.61 23.32
N ARG A 156 7.70 20.54 22.36
CA ARG A 156 7.62 21.99 22.62
C ARG A 156 6.39 22.36 23.42
N GLU A 157 5.24 21.84 23.03
CA GLU A 157 3.92 22.18 23.61
C GLU A 157 3.49 21.25 24.75
N LYS A 158 4.31 20.23 25.07
CA LYS A 158 4.01 19.19 26.07
C LYS A 158 2.69 18.44 25.78
N ILE A 159 2.40 18.19 24.52
CA ILE A 159 1.21 17.44 24.09
C ILE A 159 1.44 15.95 24.39
N LEU A 160 0.49 15.32 25.10
CA LEU A 160 0.52 13.88 25.36
C LEU A 160 -0.04 13.12 24.15
N GLY A 161 0.45 11.90 23.96
CA GLY A 161 0.03 10.98 22.91
C GLY A 161 1.16 10.03 22.55
N THR A 162 0.81 8.95 21.86
CA THR A 162 1.76 7.93 21.41
C THR A 162 1.65 7.79 19.90
N ILE A 163 2.79 7.77 19.21
CA ILE A 163 2.90 7.56 17.77
C ILE A 163 3.67 6.26 17.52
N MET A 164 3.15 5.41 16.64
CA MET A 164 3.78 4.18 16.22
C MET A 164 3.92 4.14 14.69
N LEU A 165 5.15 4.06 14.19
CA LEU A 165 5.40 3.76 12.78
C LEU A 165 5.55 2.26 12.59
N TRP A 166 5.11 1.75 11.45
CA TRP A 166 5.20 0.34 11.09
C TRP A 166 5.20 0.15 9.57
N PRO A 167 5.90 -0.87 9.02
CA PRO A 167 5.91 -1.16 7.59
C PRO A 167 4.83 -2.16 7.22
N GLY A 168 4.18 -1.99 6.06
CA GLY A 168 3.56 -3.08 5.32
C GLY A 168 4.64 -3.84 4.57
N VAL A 169 5.06 -4.96 5.13
CA VAL A 169 6.05 -5.88 4.53
C VAL A 169 5.31 -6.85 3.62
N ALA A 170 5.85 -7.16 2.45
CA ALA A 170 5.25 -8.11 1.51
C ALA A 170 3.77 -7.82 1.16
N GLU A 171 3.44 -6.54 0.95
CA GLU A 171 2.08 -6.13 0.57
C GLU A 171 1.68 -6.69 -0.79
N GLU A 172 2.59 -6.69 -1.76
CA GLU A 172 2.39 -7.24 -3.10
C GLU A 172 2.03 -8.74 -3.12
N LEU A 173 2.25 -9.40 -1.98
CA LEU A 173 1.84 -10.77 -1.72
C LEU A 173 0.60 -10.87 -0.81
N VAL A 174 0.05 -9.73 -0.35
CA VAL A 174 -0.94 -9.59 0.76
C VAL A 174 -0.53 -10.41 1.98
N GLY A 175 0.75 -10.29 2.33
CA GLY A 175 1.45 -11.30 3.11
C GLY A 175 1.49 -11.06 4.61
N THR A 176 1.12 -9.89 5.15
CA THR A 176 1.53 -9.57 6.52
C THR A 176 0.48 -8.95 7.44
N LYS A 177 -0.37 -8.05 6.99
CA LYS A 177 -1.21 -7.25 7.91
C LYS A 177 -2.23 -8.08 8.69
N ALA A 178 -2.75 -9.18 8.10
CA ALA A 178 -3.58 -10.14 8.81
C ALA A 178 -2.82 -10.82 9.99
N TYR A 179 -1.53 -11.10 9.81
CA TYR A 179 -0.69 -11.65 10.89
C TYR A 179 -0.38 -10.62 11.97
N TYR A 180 -0.24 -9.34 11.62
CA TYR A 180 -0.07 -8.26 12.61
C TYR A 180 -1.31 -8.13 13.49
N VAL A 181 -2.51 -8.15 12.88
CA VAL A 181 -3.77 -8.10 13.63
C VAL A 181 -3.91 -9.33 14.52
N ARG A 182 -3.69 -10.54 13.98
CA ARG A 182 -3.72 -11.78 14.75
C ARG A 182 -2.75 -11.77 15.92
N GLY A 183 -1.58 -11.19 15.73
CA GLY A 183 -0.54 -11.04 16.76
C GLY A 183 -0.85 -9.97 17.81
N GLY A 184 -1.93 -9.20 17.65
CA GLY A 184 -2.38 -8.18 18.61
C GLY A 184 -1.55 -6.91 18.63
N TYR A 185 -0.79 -6.61 17.58
CA TYR A 185 0.10 -5.43 17.55
C TYR A 185 -0.67 -4.10 17.49
N PHE A 186 -1.95 -4.13 17.16
CA PHE A 186 -2.83 -2.96 17.08
C PHE A 186 -3.86 -2.86 18.20
N LYS A 187 -3.88 -3.76 19.18
CA LYS A 187 -4.92 -3.83 20.22
C LYS A 187 -5.06 -2.58 21.08
N ASP A 188 -3.96 -1.83 21.25
CA ASP A 188 -3.92 -0.62 22.09
C ASP A 188 -3.95 0.67 21.25
N VAL A 189 -4.04 0.55 19.91
CA VAL A 189 -4.06 1.68 18.97
C VAL A 189 -5.48 2.25 18.87
N ASP A 190 -5.61 3.57 18.94
CA ASP A 190 -6.90 4.27 18.88
C ASP A 190 -7.31 4.63 17.46
N ALA A 191 -6.35 4.83 16.55
CA ALA A 191 -6.59 5.10 15.14
C ALA A 191 -5.34 4.81 14.30
N CYS A 192 -5.55 4.48 13.02
CA CYS A 192 -4.48 4.26 12.06
C CYS A 192 -4.63 5.21 10.85
N ILE A 193 -3.54 5.89 10.49
CA ILE A 193 -3.37 6.52 9.19
C ILE A 193 -2.41 5.65 8.40
N PHE A 194 -2.86 5.16 7.28
CA PHE A 194 -2.03 4.46 6.31
C PHE A 194 -1.77 5.37 5.12
N THR A 195 -0.56 5.36 4.57
CA THR A 195 -0.22 6.18 3.41
C THR A 195 0.07 5.30 2.21
N HIS A 196 -0.50 5.63 1.07
CA HIS A 196 -0.28 4.93 -0.18
C HIS A 196 -0.10 5.91 -1.33
N VAL A 197 0.87 5.63 -2.19
CA VAL A 197 1.17 6.42 -3.38
C VAL A 197 -0.03 6.53 -4.31
N ALA A 198 -0.20 7.70 -4.93
CA ALA A 198 -1.23 7.97 -5.94
C ALA A 198 -0.79 9.11 -6.86
N SER A 199 -1.67 9.52 -7.76
CA SER A 199 -1.48 10.68 -8.65
C SER A 199 -2.16 11.97 -8.16
N ASN A 200 -2.89 11.90 -7.03
CA ASN A 200 -3.55 13.05 -6.40
C ASN A 200 -3.40 13.01 -4.88
N LEU A 201 -3.67 14.11 -4.20
CA LEU A 201 -3.75 14.17 -2.75
C LEU A 201 -5.22 13.95 -2.37
N ALA A 202 -5.51 12.80 -1.79
CA ALA A 202 -6.89 12.35 -1.59
C ALA A 202 -7.05 11.44 -0.36
N VAL A 203 -8.28 11.33 0.10
CA VAL A 203 -8.73 10.36 1.11
C VAL A 203 -10.17 9.97 0.80
N SER A 204 -10.53 8.74 1.14
CA SER A 204 -11.89 8.22 0.96
C SER A 204 -12.37 7.53 2.23
N TYR A 205 -13.68 7.20 2.31
CA TYR A 205 -14.29 6.51 3.43
C TYR A 205 -15.34 5.49 2.97
N GLY A 206 -15.81 4.67 3.91
CA GLY A 206 -16.82 3.65 3.65
C GLY A 206 -16.26 2.42 2.95
N ASP A 207 -17.10 1.67 2.27
CA ASP A 207 -16.69 0.49 1.49
C ASP A 207 -15.67 0.89 0.43
N GLY A 208 -14.47 0.34 0.52
CA GLY A 208 -13.35 0.68 -0.34
C GLY A 208 -13.52 0.28 -1.82
N GLY A 209 -14.60 -0.46 -2.16
CA GLY A 209 -14.87 -0.92 -3.53
C GLY A 209 -13.84 -1.89 -4.10
N GLY A 210 -12.81 -2.25 -3.34
CA GLY A 210 -11.80 -3.25 -3.66
C GLY A 210 -12.28 -4.67 -3.37
N ASN A 211 -11.55 -5.66 -3.85
CA ASN A 211 -11.75 -7.05 -3.51
C ASN A 211 -10.91 -7.43 -2.29
N GLY A 212 -11.44 -8.28 -1.42
CA GLY A 212 -10.60 -9.07 -0.55
C GLY A 212 -10.10 -10.31 -1.28
N LEU A 213 -9.14 -11.02 -0.70
CA LEU A 213 -8.62 -12.26 -1.27
C LEU A 213 -8.07 -13.22 -0.21
N VAL A 214 -7.94 -14.48 -0.62
CA VAL A 214 -7.05 -15.44 0.03
C VAL A 214 -6.04 -15.95 -1.00
N SER A 215 -4.76 -15.96 -0.60
CA SER A 215 -3.61 -16.43 -1.36
C SER A 215 -3.25 -17.84 -0.86
N VAL A 216 -3.38 -18.85 -1.72
CA VAL A 216 -3.25 -20.27 -1.32
C VAL A 216 -2.36 -21.02 -2.29
N ARG A 217 -1.40 -21.76 -1.75
CA ARG A 217 -0.59 -22.73 -2.49
C ARG A 217 -1.10 -24.14 -2.20
N PHE A 218 -1.54 -24.84 -3.23
CA PHE A 218 -1.86 -26.26 -3.18
C PHE A 218 -0.65 -27.05 -3.61
N ASN A 219 -0.16 -27.94 -2.76
CA ASN A 219 0.98 -28.82 -3.03
C ASN A 219 0.47 -30.23 -3.23
N PHE A 220 0.86 -30.87 -4.31
CA PHE A 220 0.52 -32.28 -4.63
C PHE A 220 1.75 -33.16 -4.51
N GLU A 221 1.54 -34.37 -3.98
CA GLU A 221 2.55 -35.40 -3.80
C GLU A 221 2.09 -36.72 -4.43
N GLY A 222 2.89 -37.21 -5.36
CA GLY A 222 2.69 -38.47 -6.05
C GLY A 222 3.86 -39.42 -5.93
N ALA A 223 4.18 -40.17 -6.97
CA ALA A 223 5.30 -41.12 -7.00
C ALA A 223 6.08 -41.00 -8.31
N ALA A 224 7.42 -40.87 -8.21
CA ALA A 224 8.29 -40.85 -9.36
C ALA A 224 8.41 -42.24 -10.00
N ALA A 225 8.56 -42.26 -11.33
CA ALA A 225 8.87 -43.44 -12.13
C ALA A 225 9.57 -43.03 -13.41
N HIS A 226 10.17 -44.00 -14.11
CA HIS A 226 10.67 -43.76 -15.47
C HIS A 226 9.50 -43.57 -16.43
N ALA A 227 9.32 -42.37 -16.98
CA ALA A 227 8.12 -42.00 -17.73
C ALA A 227 7.85 -42.84 -18.98
N ALA A 228 8.90 -43.40 -19.63
CA ALA A 228 8.75 -44.28 -20.76
C ALA A 228 8.85 -45.79 -20.38
N GLY A 229 9.73 -46.15 -19.43
CA GLY A 229 10.03 -47.54 -19.12
C GLY A 229 9.01 -48.22 -18.20
N ALA A 230 8.46 -47.45 -17.23
CA ALA A 230 7.52 -47.99 -16.24
C ALA A 230 6.56 -46.92 -15.71
N PRO A 231 5.83 -46.16 -16.57
CA PRO A 231 4.95 -45.07 -16.13
C PRO A 231 3.84 -45.52 -15.18
N TRP A 232 3.37 -46.76 -15.29
CA TRP A 232 2.33 -47.35 -14.43
C TRP A 232 2.73 -47.44 -12.95
N ARG A 233 4.02 -47.28 -12.63
CA ARG A 233 4.53 -47.25 -11.26
C ARG A 233 4.55 -45.84 -10.67
N GLY A 234 4.37 -44.80 -11.48
CA GLY A 234 4.33 -43.41 -11.09
C GLY A 234 2.91 -42.92 -10.75
N ARG A 235 2.85 -41.79 -10.08
CA ARG A 235 1.67 -40.97 -9.88
C ARG A 235 2.09 -39.52 -10.08
N SER A 236 1.59 -38.89 -11.13
CA SER A 236 2.02 -37.53 -11.49
C SER A 236 1.31 -36.48 -10.64
N ALA A 237 2.08 -35.77 -9.85
CA ALA A 237 1.60 -34.61 -9.12
C ALA A 237 1.26 -33.43 -10.06
N LEU A 238 1.94 -33.33 -11.22
CA LEU A 238 1.64 -32.31 -12.22
C LEU A 238 0.27 -32.54 -12.86
N ASP A 239 -0.11 -33.80 -13.13
CA ASP A 239 -1.44 -34.11 -13.67
C ASP A 239 -2.55 -33.67 -12.69
N ALA A 240 -2.30 -33.79 -11.38
CA ALA A 240 -3.23 -33.28 -10.35
C ALA A 240 -3.36 -31.75 -10.42
N VAL A 241 -2.26 -31.03 -10.60
CA VAL A 241 -2.26 -29.57 -10.79
C VAL A 241 -3.07 -29.18 -12.04
N GLU A 242 -2.83 -29.87 -13.15
CA GLU A 242 -3.54 -29.60 -14.42
C GLU A 242 -5.04 -29.89 -14.30
N LEU A 243 -5.43 -31.01 -13.69
CA LEU A 243 -6.83 -31.36 -13.47
C LEU A 243 -7.53 -30.38 -12.52
N MET A 244 -6.85 -29.92 -11.46
CA MET A 244 -7.37 -28.87 -10.59
C MET A 244 -7.63 -27.59 -11.39
N ASN A 245 -6.68 -27.16 -12.23
CA ASN A 245 -6.80 -25.94 -13.04
C ASN A 245 -7.93 -26.06 -14.10
N ILE A 246 -8.04 -27.20 -14.76
CA ILE A 246 -9.13 -27.48 -15.72
C ILE A 246 -10.48 -27.46 -15.00
N GLY A 247 -10.61 -28.17 -13.89
CA GLY A 247 -11.83 -28.23 -13.09
C GLY A 247 -12.25 -26.85 -12.59
N TRP A 248 -11.27 -26.02 -12.13
CA TRP A 248 -11.51 -24.64 -11.74
C TRP A 248 -12.02 -23.79 -12.91
N ASN A 249 -11.41 -23.91 -14.10
CA ASN A 249 -11.81 -23.16 -15.28
C ASN A 249 -13.23 -23.50 -15.74
N PHE A 250 -13.66 -24.77 -15.66
CA PHE A 250 -15.06 -25.14 -15.90
C PHE A 250 -16.00 -24.60 -14.80
N ARG A 251 -15.54 -24.57 -13.54
CA ARG A 251 -16.33 -24.02 -12.42
C ARG A 251 -16.59 -22.53 -12.56
N ARG A 252 -15.71 -21.76 -13.22
CA ARG A 252 -15.86 -20.29 -13.39
C ARG A 252 -17.19 -19.89 -14.02
N GLU A 253 -17.74 -20.69 -14.93
CA GLU A 253 -19.04 -20.43 -15.58
C GLU A 253 -20.19 -20.36 -14.55
N HIS A 254 -20.03 -21.03 -13.40
CA HIS A 254 -21.05 -21.17 -12.36
C HIS A 254 -20.73 -20.36 -11.08
N LEU A 255 -19.87 -19.37 -11.19
CA LEU A 255 -19.52 -18.43 -10.11
C LEU A 255 -20.15 -17.05 -10.36
N GLU A 256 -20.20 -16.23 -9.31
CA GLU A 256 -20.70 -14.86 -9.41
C GLU A 256 -19.81 -14.02 -10.36
N LEU A 257 -20.41 -13.03 -11.04
CA LEU A 257 -19.69 -12.18 -12.00
C LEU A 257 -18.61 -11.31 -11.34
N THR A 258 -18.70 -11.09 -10.05
CA THR A 258 -17.77 -10.31 -9.24
C THR A 258 -16.48 -11.05 -8.90
N GLN A 259 -16.51 -12.39 -8.94
CA GLN A 259 -15.34 -13.19 -8.60
C GLN A 259 -14.17 -12.96 -9.57
N ARG A 260 -12.96 -12.98 -9.00
CA ARG A 260 -11.71 -13.05 -9.75
C ARG A 260 -10.82 -14.12 -9.16
N SER A 261 -10.17 -14.87 -10.02
CA SER A 261 -9.19 -15.87 -9.60
C SER A 261 -8.07 -15.96 -10.63
N HIS A 262 -6.87 -16.12 -10.12
CA HIS A 262 -5.64 -16.19 -10.91
C HIS A 262 -4.78 -17.30 -10.33
N TYR A 263 -3.92 -17.91 -11.15
CA TYR A 263 -2.97 -18.89 -10.64
C TYR A 263 -1.68 -18.89 -11.44
N VAL A 264 -0.64 -19.38 -10.80
CA VAL A 264 0.64 -19.75 -11.41
C VAL A 264 1.03 -21.14 -10.93
N ILE A 265 1.86 -21.84 -11.73
CA ILE A 265 2.45 -23.13 -11.37
C ILE A 265 3.91 -22.88 -10.96
N PRO A 266 4.21 -22.74 -9.65
CA PRO A 266 5.55 -22.47 -9.18
C PRO A 266 6.46 -23.71 -9.22
N ASP A 267 5.88 -24.91 -9.27
CA ASP A 267 6.58 -26.18 -9.34
C ASP A 267 5.79 -27.16 -10.23
N GLY A 268 6.39 -27.62 -11.32
CA GLY A 268 5.79 -28.54 -12.28
C GLY A 268 6.62 -29.81 -12.53
N GLY A 269 7.63 -30.09 -11.71
CA GLY A 269 8.57 -31.20 -11.87
C GLY A 269 9.88 -30.79 -12.53
N ASP A 270 10.82 -31.75 -12.66
CA ASP A 270 12.23 -31.48 -13.02
C ASP A 270 12.53 -31.68 -14.51
N GLN A 271 12.17 -32.86 -15.09
CA GLN A 271 12.46 -33.20 -16.49
C GLN A 271 11.48 -34.25 -17.03
N PRO A 272 11.21 -34.25 -18.36
CA PRO A 272 10.11 -35.03 -18.96
C PRO A 272 10.22 -36.54 -18.84
N ASN A 273 11.38 -37.11 -18.65
CA ASN A 273 11.60 -38.56 -18.54
C ASN A 273 11.39 -39.10 -17.11
N VAL A 274 11.03 -38.24 -16.16
CA VAL A 274 10.69 -38.60 -14.78
C VAL A 274 9.26 -38.17 -14.49
N VAL A 275 8.39 -39.08 -14.04
CA VAL A 275 7.05 -38.73 -13.58
C VAL A 275 7.15 -37.77 -12.39
N PRO A 276 6.57 -36.58 -12.45
CA PRO A 276 6.68 -35.60 -11.38
C PRO A 276 6.06 -36.10 -10.06
N SER A 277 6.87 -36.32 -9.05
CA SER A 277 6.40 -36.73 -7.73
C SER A 277 5.95 -35.59 -6.85
N LYS A 278 6.30 -34.35 -7.20
CA LYS A 278 5.85 -33.13 -6.53
C LYS A 278 5.47 -32.10 -7.58
N ALA A 279 4.40 -31.36 -7.31
CA ALA A 279 4.01 -30.19 -8.08
C ALA A 279 3.17 -29.26 -7.20
N ALA A 280 3.11 -27.99 -7.54
CA ALA A 280 2.31 -27.02 -6.81
C ALA A 280 1.63 -26.02 -7.75
N VAL A 281 0.46 -25.54 -7.34
CA VAL A 281 -0.24 -24.42 -7.96
C VAL A 281 -0.58 -23.39 -6.90
N TRP A 282 -0.35 -22.12 -7.21
CA TRP A 282 -0.60 -20.99 -6.33
C TRP A 282 -1.76 -20.17 -6.88
N TYR A 283 -2.86 -20.06 -6.11
CA TYR A 283 -4.09 -19.37 -6.45
C TYR A 283 -4.29 -18.10 -5.62
N TYR A 284 -4.89 -17.07 -6.26
CA TYR A 284 -5.61 -15.99 -5.62
C TYR A 284 -7.10 -16.19 -5.88
N PHE A 285 -7.89 -16.26 -4.79
CA PHE A 285 -9.35 -16.27 -4.83
C PHE A 285 -9.86 -14.94 -4.31
N ARG A 286 -10.47 -14.14 -5.18
CA ARG A 286 -10.89 -12.77 -4.89
C ARG A 286 -12.39 -12.62 -4.98
N GLU A 287 -12.99 -11.95 -3.99
CA GLU A 287 -14.39 -11.55 -3.95
C GLU A 287 -14.58 -10.26 -3.13
N ARG A 288 -15.81 -9.73 -3.15
CA ARG A 288 -16.16 -8.44 -2.54
C ARG A 288 -16.55 -8.56 -1.08
N THR A 289 -16.94 -9.73 -0.61
CA THR A 289 -17.33 -9.97 0.77
C THR A 289 -16.53 -11.12 1.37
N TYR A 290 -16.30 -11.05 2.66
CA TYR A 290 -15.63 -12.13 3.39
C TYR A 290 -16.29 -13.49 3.21
N PRO A 291 -17.65 -13.64 3.34
CA PRO A 291 -18.29 -14.93 3.12
C PRO A 291 -18.05 -15.49 1.71
N ASP A 292 -18.04 -14.65 0.69
CA ASP A 292 -17.85 -15.09 -0.68
C ASP A 292 -16.39 -15.49 -0.95
N ILE A 293 -15.41 -14.80 -0.37
CA ILE A 293 -13.99 -15.22 -0.42
C ILE A 293 -13.82 -16.59 0.19
N LYS A 294 -14.39 -16.81 1.37
CA LYS A 294 -14.35 -18.09 2.06
C LYS A 294 -14.99 -19.20 1.23
N LYS A 295 -16.15 -18.94 0.63
CA LYS A 295 -16.84 -19.87 -0.28
C LYS A 295 -15.99 -20.24 -1.50
N LEU A 296 -15.30 -19.26 -2.13
CA LEU A 296 -14.39 -19.55 -3.24
C LEU A 296 -13.22 -20.44 -2.80
N PHE A 297 -12.64 -20.17 -1.65
CA PHE A 297 -11.57 -20.97 -1.08
C PHE A 297 -12.02 -22.42 -0.82
N GLU A 298 -13.20 -22.60 -0.23
CA GLU A 298 -13.78 -23.95 0.01
C GLU A 298 -14.03 -24.70 -1.33
N ILE A 299 -14.44 -24.00 -2.38
CA ILE A 299 -14.56 -24.59 -3.73
C ILE A 299 -13.16 -24.99 -4.24
N GLY A 300 -12.15 -24.15 -4.03
CA GLY A 300 -10.75 -24.45 -4.41
C GLY A 300 -10.24 -25.72 -3.73
N ILE A 301 -10.50 -25.91 -2.45
CA ILE A 301 -10.16 -27.14 -1.71
C ILE A 301 -10.83 -28.37 -2.37
N LYS A 302 -12.13 -28.31 -2.68
CA LYS A 302 -12.85 -29.40 -3.33
C LYS A 302 -12.30 -29.73 -4.72
N MET A 303 -11.81 -28.73 -5.47
CA MET A 303 -11.14 -28.98 -6.75
C MET A 303 -9.82 -29.73 -6.55
N ALA A 304 -9.03 -29.35 -5.53
CA ALA A 304 -7.81 -30.06 -5.17
C ALA A 304 -8.07 -31.51 -4.72
N GLU A 305 -9.10 -31.72 -3.90
CA GLU A 305 -9.56 -33.05 -3.47
C GLU A 305 -9.91 -33.94 -4.68
N GLY A 306 -10.73 -33.41 -5.62
CA GLY A 306 -11.11 -34.12 -6.84
C GLY A 306 -9.91 -34.46 -7.72
N ALA A 307 -9.00 -33.52 -7.90
CA ALA A 307 -7.78 -33.72 -8.68
C ALA A 307 -6.87 -34.79 -8.05
N ALA A 308 -6.67 -34.76 -6.75
CA ALA A 308 -5.87 -35.73 -6.01
C ALA A 308 -6.49 -37.15 -6.12
N LEU A 309 -7.82 -37.26 -6.02
CA LEU A 309 -8.54 -38.52 -6.18
C LEU A 309 -8.38 -39.11 -7.58
N MET A 310 -8.51 -38.28 -8.63
CA MET A 310 -8.38 -38.72 -10.03
C MET A 310 -6.97 -39.21 -10.38
N THR A 311 -5.95 -38.68 -9.73
CA THR A 311 -4.53 -38.97 -10.02
C THR A 311 -3.89 -39.94 -9.03
N ASP A 312 -4.64 -40.39 -8.00
CA ASP A 312 -4.11 -41.21 -6.92
C ASP A 312 -2.90 -40.56 -6.24
N THR A 313 -2.99 -39.23 -6.02
CA THR A 313 -1.99 -38.42 -5.34
C THR A 313 -2.52 -37.93 -4.00
N LYS A 314 -1.65 -37.32 -3.18
CA LYS A 314 -2.02 -36.61 -1.95
C LYS A 314 -1.87 -35.13 -2.17
N PHE A 315 -2.61 -34.30 -1.43
CA PHE A 315 -2.41 -32.88 -1.41
C PHE A 315 -2.46 -32.30 0.02
N ASN A 316 -1.81 -31.18 0.19
CA ASN A 316 -2.00 -30.25 1.28
C ASN A 316 -2.07 -28.82 0.71
N TYR A 317 -2.47 -27.86 1.54
CA TYR A 317 -2.42 -26.45 1.16
C TYR A 317 -1.81 -25.58 2.24
N GLU A 318 -1.30 -24.43 1.85
CA GLU A 318 -0.71 -23.41 2.69
C GLU A 318 -1.33 -22.06 2.32
N ILE A 319 -1.85 -21.32 3.31
CA ILE A 319 -2.31 -19.94 3.12
C ILE A 319 -1.08 -19.04 3.20
N LEU A 320 -0.75 -18.37 2.09
CA LEU A 320 0.42 -17.51 1.97
C LEU A 320 0.14 -16.08 2.43
N GLY A 321 -1.13 -15.66 2.39
CA GLY A 321 -1.58 -14.35 2.80
C GLY A 321 -3.06 -14.15 2.56
N SER A 322 -3.58 -13.04 3.03
CA SER A 322 -5.00 -12.70 2.85
C SER A 322 -5.26 -11.21 3.03
N ALA A 323 -6.34 -10.74 2.45
CA ALA A 323 -6.88 -9.41 2.69
C ALA A 323 -8.41 -9.46 2.75
N TRP A 324 -9.01 -8.75 3.71
CA TRP A 324 -10.42 -8.44 3.69
C TRP A 324 -10.73 -7.35 2.65
N PRO A 325 -11.99 -7.19 2.18
CA PRO A 325 -12.40 -5.99 1.46
C PRO A 325 -12.29 -4.76 2.37
N GLY A 326 -11.73 -3.65 1.86
CA GLY A 326 -11.46 -2.47 2.69
C GLY A 326 -12.74 -1.73 3.11
N HIS A 327 -12.76 -1.21 4.34
CA HIS A 327 -13.75 -0.25 4.82
C HIS A 327 -13.06 0.82 5.66
N PHE A 328 -13.16 2.09 5.26
CA PHE A 328 -12.42 3.19 5.86
C PHE A 328 -13.30 4.14 6.66
N ASN A 329 -12.72 4.74 7.70
CA ASN A 329 -13.43 5.51 8.72
C ASN A 329 -13.83 6.90 8.23
N LYS A 330 -15.12 7.23 8.23
CA LYS A 330 -15.65 8.50 7.73
C LYS A 330 -15.21 9.71 8.56
N PRO A 331 -15.37 9.76 9.89
CA PRO A 331 -14.95 10.92 10.68
C PRO A 331 -13.47 11.26 10.55
N LEU A 332 -12.59 10.25 10.46
CA LEU A 332 -11.17 10.48 10.23
C LEU A 332 -10.92 11.00 8.81
N ALA A 333 -11.59 10.47 7.80
CA ALA A 333 -11.45 10.90 6.41
C ALA A 333 -11.91 12.35 6.21
N GLU A 334 -13.02 12.75 6.82
CA GLU A 334 -13.50 14.14 6.80
C GLU A 334 -12.46 15.08 7.43
N THR A 335 -11.89 14.69 8.59
CA THR A 335 -10.82 15.46 9.24
C THR A 335 -9.59 15.61 8.35
N MET A 336 -9.13 14.51 7.74
CA MET A 336 -8.00 14.50 6.80
C MET A 336 -8.29 15.39 5.59
N TYR A 337 -9.47 15.30 5.01
CA TYR A 337 -9.84 16.06 3.82
C TYR A 337 -9.83 17.58 4.06
N GLU A 338 -10.26 18.05 5.25
CA GLU A 338 -10.15 19.46 5.61
C GLU A 338 -8.68 19.93 5.61
N ASN A 339 -7.75 19.09 6.03
CA ASN A 339 -6.32 19.39 6.00
C ASN A 339 -5.74 19.30 4.58
N ILE A 340 -6.18 18.32 3.77
CA ILE A 340 -5.85 18.22 2.34
C ILE A 340 -6.22 19.51 1.61
N LYS A 341 -7.42 20.06 1.84
CA LYS A 341 -7.85 21.34 1.22
C LYS A 341 -6.97 22.53 1.61
N LYS A 342 -6.45 22.55 2.85
CA LYS A 342 -5.55 23.60 3.31
C LYS A 342 -4.16 23.49 2.69
N VAL A 343 -3.67 22.27 2.52
CA VAL A 343 -2.34 22.00 1.96
C VAL A 343 -2.33 22.19 0.44
N GLY A 344 -3.35 21.73 -0.25
CA GLY A 344 -3.44 21.75 -1.72
C GLY A 344 -2.47 20.78 -2.39
N LEU A 345 -2.37 20.89 -3.71
CA LEU A 345 -1.41 20.09 -4.51
C LEU A 345 -0.05 20.81 -4.63
N PRO A 346 1.03 20.06 -4.87
CA PRO A 346 2.33 20.64 -5.19
C PRO A 346 2.28 21.53 -6.43
N THR A 347 3.13 22.56 -6.47
CA THR A 347 3.41 23.29 -7.71
C THR A 347 4.39 22.48 -8.54
N TRP A 348 3.89 21.95 -9.65
CA TRP A 348 4.71 21.18 -10.59
C TRP A 348 5.52 22.10 -11.50
N SER A 349 6.79 21.79 -11.71
CA SER A 349 7.63 22.52 -12.67
C SER A 349 7.28 22.13 -14.12
N ALA A 350 7.82 22.87 -15.08
CA ALA A 350 7.70 22.52 -16.51
C ALA A 350 8.34 21.15 -16.81
N GLU A 351 9.45 20.85 -16.14
CA GLU A 351 10.18 19.59 -16.25
C GLU A 351 9.37 18.42 -15.70
N ASP A 352 8.69 18.59 -14.55
CA ASP A 352 7.80 17.58 -13.98
C ASP A 352 6.65 17.25 -14.95
N GLN A 353 6.02 18.28 -15.51
CA GLN A 353 4.92 18.13 -16.47
C GLN A 353 5.41 17.51 -17.79
N LEU A 354 6.63 17.85 -18.24
CA LEU A 354 7.22 17.26 -19.43
C LEU A 354 7.47 15.77 -19.24
N LEU A 355 8.06 15.36 -18.10
CA LEU A 355 8.27 13.95 -17.78
C LEU A 355 6.94 13.20 -17.79
N ALA A 356 5.93 13.74 -17.10
CA ALA A 356 4.63 13.09 -16.97
C ALA A 356 3.95 12.89 -18.34
N LYS A 357 3.86 13.94 -19.15
CA LYS A 357 3.26 13.87 -20.50
C LYS A 357 4.04 12.94 -21.44
N ALA A 358 5.37 13.00 -21.41
CA ALA A 358 6.21 12.12 -22.23
C ALA A 358 6.02 10.63 -21.85
N SER A 359 5.95 10.32 -20.54
CA SER A 359 5.66 8.97 -20.06
C SER A 359 4.25 8.50 -20.45
N GLN A 360 3.24 9.37 -20.38
CA GLN A 360 1.88 9.09 -20.83
C GLN A 360 1.83 8.80 -22.33
N ILE A 361 2.60 9.52 -23.16
CA ILE A 361 2.74 9.24 -24.60
C ILE A 361 3.39 7.88 -24.83
N GLU A 362 4.51 7.61 -24.16
CA GLU A 362 5.24 6.34 -24.25
C GLU A 362 4.36 5.14 -23.97
N LEU A 363 3.60 5.22 -22.89
CA LEU A 363 2.74 4.14 -22.41
C LEU A 363 1.34 4.15 -23.08
N LYS A 364 1.10 5.04 -24.04
CA LYS A 364 -0.21 5.20 -24.71
C LYS A 364 -1.37 5.34 -23.72
N ALA A 365 -1.15 6.17 -22.70
CA ALA A 365 -2.17 6.44 -21.69
C ALA A 365 -3.47 6.92 -22.35
N PRO A 366 -4.64 6.59 -21.77
CA PRO A 366 -5.94 6.99 -22.33
C PRO A 366 -6.10 8.51 -22.48
N LYS A 367 -5.39 9.28 -21.64
CA LYS A 367 -5.33 10.73 -21.65
C LYS A 367 -3.91 11.22 -21.37
N ILE A 368 -3.51 12.31 -22.01
CA ILE A 368 -2.23 12.95 -21.83
C ILE A 368 -2.47 14.31 -21.15
N GLU A 369 -2.65 14.28 -19.84
CA GLU A 369 -3.02 15.43 -19.01
C GLU A 369 -1.84 15.96 -18.18
N GLY A 370 -0.75 15.18 -18.06
CA GLY A 370 0.35 15.48 -17.14
C GLY A 370 -0.02 15.16 -15.70
N LEU A 371 0.56 15.88 -14.76
CA LEU A 371 0.31 15.73 -13.32
C LEU A 371 -0.95 16.50 -12.90
N ALA A 372 -1.63 16.01 -11.86
CA ALA A 372 -2.84 16.61 -11.33
C ALA A 372 -2.61 18.05 -10.83
N VAL A 373 -3.50 18.96 -11.23
CA VAL A 373 -3.50 20.38 -10.82
C VAL A 373 -4.76 20.77 -10.03
N LYS A 374 -5.65 19.81 -9.80
CA LYS A 374 -6.90 19.99 -9.05
C LYS A 374 -7.07 18.84 -8.07
N LEU A 375 -7.44 19.15 -6.83
CA LEU A 375 -7.76 18.16 -5.81
C LEU A 375 -9.03 17.39 -6.19
N ASP A 376 -9.04 16.10 -5.87
CA ASP A 376 -10.24 15.29 -5.89
C ASP A 376 -11.20 15.71 -4.76
N THR A 377 -12.48 15.44 -4.93
CA THR A 377 -13.48 15.64 -3.88
C THR A 377 -13.48 14.45 -2.92
N LEU A 378 -13.73 14.72 -1.63
CA LEU A 378 -14.02 13.63 -0.69
C LEU A 378 -15.28 12.89 -1.15
N GLY A 379 -15.16 11.61 -1.27
CA GLY A 379 -16.28 10.75 -1.67
C GLY A 379 -16.09 9.34 -1.17
N LEU A 380 -17.16 8.55 -1.34
CA LEU A 380 -16.99 7.10 -1.31
C LEU A 380 -15.93 6.75 -2.35
N PRO A 381 -15.05 5.78 -2.08
CA PRO A 381 -14.21 5.21 -3.13
C PRO A 381 -15.19 4.83 -4.24
N THR A 382 -15.12 5.52 -5.38
CA THR A 382 -16.07 5.29 -6.45
C THR A 382 -15.91 3.84 -6.87
N PRO A 383 -16.90 2.97 -6.67
CA PRO A 383 -16.90 1.71 -7.39
C PRO A 383 -16.80 2.13 -8.87
N THR A 384 -15.80 1.63 -9.57
CA THR A 384 -15.60 1.92 -10.97
C THR A 384 -16.86 1.52 -11.74
N GLY A 385 -17.83 2.41 -11.82
CA GLY A 385 -19.08 2.29 -12.55
C GLY A 385 -20.02 1.15 -12.12
N THR A 386 -21.30 1.38 -12.15
CA THR A 386 -22.30 0.31 -12.15
C THR A 386 -22.52 -0.15 -13.59
N VAL A 387 -22.39 -1.44 -13.83
CA VAL A 387 -22.78 -2.06 -15.09
C VAL A 387 -24.20 -2.58 -14.93
N ASN A 388 -25.11 -2.12 -15.77
CA ASN A 388 -26.48 -2.63 -15.79
C ASN A 388 -26.52 -3.92 -16.65
N VAL A 389 -26.55 -5.06 -15.99
CA VAL A 389 -26.69 -6.36 -16.67
C VAL A 389 -28.10 -6.88 -16.38
N MET A 390 -28.92 -6.98 -17.43
CA MET A 390 -30.30 -7.50 -17.36
C MET A 390 -31.18 -6.84 -16.28
N GLY A 391 -31.07 -5.51 -16.13
CA GLY A 391 -31.88 -4.75 -15.15
C GLY A 391 -31.37 -4.83 -13.70
N ARG A 392 -30.25 -5.50 -13.46
CA ARG A 392 -29.55 -5.48 -12.17
C ARG A 392 -28.38 -4.52 -12.25
N GLN A 393 -28.34 -3.55 -11.35
CA GLN A 393 -27.13 -2.77 -11.13
C GLN A 393 -26.11 -3.68 -10.43
N LEU A 394 -25.19 -4.20 -11.21
CA LEU A 394 -24.00 -4.83 -10.66
C LEU A 394 -22.97 -3.74 -10.44
N MET A 395 -22.47 -3.64 -9.22
CA MET A 395 -21.32 -2.76 -8.97
C MET A 395 -20.19 -3.20 -9.90
N ALA A 396 -19.55 -2.26 -10.58
CA ALA A 396 -18.47 -2.58 -11.47
C ALA A 396 -17.41 -3.37 -10.71
N MET A 397 -16.92 -4.38 -11.36
CA MET A 397 -15.88 -5.25 -10.88
C MET A 397 -14.63 -4.42 -10.75
N GLY A 398 -14.27 -4.08 -9.53
CA GLY A 398 -13.22 -3.15 -9.38
C GLY A 398 -12.13 -3.58 -8.45
N GLY A 399 -11.00 -3.02 -8.72
CA GLY A 399 -9.93 -2.79 -7.80
C GLY A 399 -9.09 -4.01 -7.46
N GLY A 400 -7.86 -3.71 -7.05
CA GLY A 400 -6.96 -4.63 -6.41
C GLY A 400 -7.46 -5.06 -5.03
N SER A 401 -6.65 -5.81 -4.33
CA SER A 401 -6.80 -6.10 -2.92
C SER A 401 -5.59 -5.49 -2.21
N ASP A 402 -5.81 -4.93 -1.04
CA ASP A 402 -4.78 -4.32 -0.21
C ASP A 402 -5.00 -4.83 1.22
N ASP A 403 -3.98 -5.42 1.83
CA ASP A 403 -4.10 -6.04 3.15
C ASP A 403 -4.19 -5.05 4.31
N ILE A 404 -4.12 -3.71 4.05
CA ILE A 404 -4.51 -2.68 5.02
C ILE A 404 -5.96 -2.84 5.49
N ALA A 405 -6.78 -3.49 4.67
CA ALA A 405 -8.15 -3.81 5.01
C ALA A 405 -8.26 -4.61 6.31
N ASP A 406 -7.39 -5.56 6.57
CA ASP A 406 -7.39 -6.33 7.83
C ASP A 406 -7.23 -5.43 9.05
N ILE A 407 -6.38 -4.41 8.96
CA ILE A 407 -6.24 -3.41 10.02
C ILE A 407 -7.48 -2.53 10.11
N SER A 408 -8.05 -2.11 8.97
CA SER A 408 -9.24 -1.25 8.95
C SER A 408 -10.46 -1.91 9.61
N TRP A 409 -10.55 -3.25 9.57
CA TRP A 409 -11.59 -4.01 10.27
C TRP A 409 -11.28 -4.28 11.75
N SER A 410 -10.12 -3.84 12.24
CA SER A 410 -9.69 -4.03 13.63
C SER A 410 -9.76 -2.73 14.45
N LEU A 411 -9.64 -1.57 13.80
CA LEU A 411 -9.69 -0.24 14.41
C LEU A 411 -10.01 0.84 13.37
N PRO A 412 -10.44 2.06 13.81
CA PRO A 412 -10.67 3.17 12.91
C PRO A 412 -9.42 3.50 12.07
N THR A 413 -9.51 3.33 10.75
CA THR A 413 -8.39 3.46 9.81
C THR A 413 -8.80 4.29 8.60
N ILE A 414 -7.88 5.10 8.09
CA ILE A 414 -7.97 5.79 6.78
C ILE A 414 -6.71 5.58 5.97
N VAL A 415 -6.82 5.76 4.65
CA VAL A 415 -5.69 5.74 3.72
C VAL A 415 -5.52 7.12 3.10
N LEU A 416 -4.40 7.79 3.40
CA LEU A 416 -3.99 9.02 2.74
C LEU A 416 -3.32 8.65 1.41
N ARG A 417 -3.90 9.08 0.29
CA ARG A 417 -3.30 9.01 -1.04
C ARG A 417 -2.53 10.31 -1.31
N TYR A 418 -1.28 10.21 -1.79
CA TYR A 418 -0.43 11.38 -2.03
C TYR A 418 0.21 11.36 -3.42
N PRO A 419 0.43 12.55 -4.06
CA PRO A 419 0.70 12.67 -5.49
C PRO A 419 2.19 12.45 -5.82
N SER A 420 2.63 11.20 -5.87
CA SER A 420 3.99 10.82 -6.27
C SER A 420 4.05 10.02 -7.58
N ASN A 421 2.90 9.53 -8.07
CA ASN A 421 2.77 8.81 -9.34
C ASN A 421 2.29 9.71 -10.48
N ILE A 422 2.65 9.33 -11.71
CA ILE A 422 2.13 9.91 -12.94
C ILE A 422 0.78 9.23 -13.25
N PRO A 423 -0.32 10.00 -13.46
CA PRO A 423 -1.62 9.41 -13.72
C PRO A 423 -1.69 8.68 -15.08
N GLY A 424 -2.55 7.65 -15.17
CA GLY A 424 -2.85 6.94 -16.41
C GLY A 424 -1.80 5.96 -16.89
N LEU A 425 -0.73 5.72 -16.12
CA LEU A 425 0.23 4.65 -16.41
C LEU A 425 -0.32 3.28 -15.94
N PRO A 426 0.12 2.16 -16.54
CA PRO A 426 -0.28 0.83 -16.09
C PRO A 426 0.12 0.58 -14.64
N GLY A 427 -0.77 -0.01 -13.83
CA GLY A 427 -0.43 -0.47 -12.48
C GLY A 427 0.53 -1.67 -12.51
N HIS A 428 1.30 -1.88 -11.43
CA HIS A 428 2.29 -2.97 -11.28
C HIS A 428 3.22 -3.08 -12.52
N HIS A 429 3.78 -1.96 -12.91
CA HIS A 429 4.57 -1.85 -14.14
C HIS A 429 5.80 -0.97 -13.91
N TRP A 430 6.92 -1.28 -14.58
CA TRP A 430 8.16 -0.49 -14.48
C TRP A 430 7.95 1.02 -14.66
N SER A 431 6.93 1.42 -15.43
CA SER A 431 6.67 2.84 -15.73
C SER A 431 6.30 3.67 -14.50
N ASN A 432 5.74 3.06 -13.45
CA ASN A 432 5.47 3.80 -12.21
C ASN A 432 6.77 4.20 -11.49
N ALA A 433 7.84 3.41 -11.63
CA ALA A 433 9.15 3.75 -11.07
C ALA A 433 9.79 5.00 -11.71
N ILE A 434 9.31 5.45 -12.88
CA ILE A 434 9.81 6.66 -13.56
C ILE A 434 9.79 7.89 -12.64
N SER A 435 8.74 8.07 -11.84
CA SER A 435 8.59 9.24 -10.96
C SER A 435 9.17 9.06 -9.55
N MET A 436 9.43 7.81 -9.12
CA MET A 436 9.58 7.43 -7.71
C MET A 436 10.88 7.86 -7.01
N ALA A 437 11.89 8.33 -7.71
CA ALA A 437 13.07 8.99 -7.14
C ALA A 437 13.38 10.29 -7.90
N THR A 438 12.35 11.12 -8.13
CA THR A 438 12.40 12.38 -8.84
C THR A 438 11.74 13.51 -8.03
N PRO A 439 11.88 14.77 -8.46
CA PRO A 439 11.16 15.89 -7.83
C PRO A 439 9.65 15.70 -7.70
N ILE A 440 9.01 14.87 -8.56
CA ILE A 440 7.59 14.54 -8.46
C ILE A 440 7.31 13.82 -7.14
N ALA A 441 8.00 12.70 -6.90
CA ALA A 441 7.83 11.94 -5.65
C ALA A 441 8.22 12.76 -4.42
N HIS A 442 9.34 13.48 -4.48
CA HIS A 442 9.82 14.31 -3.37
C HIS A 442 8.80 15.37 -2.94
N LYS A 443 8.17 16.05 -3.90
CA LYS A 443 7.08 17.00 -3.64
C LYS A 443 5.84 16.31 -3.07
N GLY A 444 5.44 15.18 -3.65
CA GLY A 444 4.30 14.40 -3.18
C GLY A 444 4.44 13.97 -1.71
N ILE A 445 5.62 13.48 -1.32
CA ILE A 445 5.97 13.13 0.06
C ILE A 445 5.78 14.33 1.01
N VAL A 446 6.31 15.49 0.67
CA VAL A 446 6.23 16.68 1.53
C VAL A 446 4.79 17.15 1.69
N TYR A 447 4.00 17.18 0.61
CA TYR A 447 2.60 17.62 0.68
C TYR A 447 1.71 16.60 1.39
N GLY A 448 1.94 15.31 1.20
CA GLY A 448 1.28 14.27 1.98
C GLY A 448 1.61 14.37 3.48
N ALA A 449 2.89 14.55 3.83
CA ALA A 449 3.33 14.69 5.22
C ALA A 449 2.74 15.92 5.92
N LYS A 450 2.53 17.03 5.20
CA LYS A 450 1.82 18.20 5.75
C LYS A 450 0.37 17.87 6.09
N ALA A 451 -0.35 17.21 5.18
CA ALA A 451 -1.74 16.80 5.42
C ALA A 451 -1.83 15.81 6.60
N GLU A 452 -0.91 14.87 6.67
CA GLU A 452 -0.83 13.89 7.75
C GLU A 452 -0.54 14.54 9.09
N VAL A 453 0.51 15.36 9.22
CA VAL A 453 0.88 15.99 10.52
C VAL A 453 -0.19 16.92 11.04
N MET A 454 -0.89 17.65 10.15
CA MET A 454 -2.01 18.51 10.54
C MET A 454 -3.19 17.68 11.04
N THR A 455 -3.45 16.52 10.45
CA THR A 455 -4.50 15.61 10.90
C THR A 455 -4.15 14.95 12.23
N LEU A 456 -2.90 14.57 12.43
CA LEU A 456 -2.40 14.05 13.70
C LEU A 456 -2.58 15.06 14.84
N LEU A 457 -2.30 16.33 14.59
CA LEU A 457 -2.55 17.39 15.58
C LEU A 457 -4.05 17.55 15.89
N ASP A 458 -4.93 17.47 14.89
CA ASP A 458 -6.37 17.46 15.15
C ASP A 458 -6.77 16.28 16.05
N MET A 459 -6.28 15.07 15.76
CA MET A 459 -6.60 13.86 16.54
C MET A 459 -6.05 13.92 17.97
N LEU A 460 -4.88 14.55 18.17
CA LEU A 460 -4.27 14.73 19.51
C LEU A 460 -4.96 15.80 20.35
N LEU A 461 -5.42 16.88 19.72
CA LEU A 461 -5.95 18.06 20.41
C LEU A 461 -7.48 18.09 20.49
N LYS A 462 -8.18 17.26 19.72
CA LYS A 462 -9.65 17.18 19.64
C LYS A 462 -10.14 15.75 19.92
N PRO A 463 -10.32 15.38 21.21
CA PRO A 463 -10.67 14.01 21.60
C PRO A 463 -11.96 13.48 20.96
N GLU A 464 -12.87 14.38 20.58
CA GLU A 464 -14.13 14.05 19.90
C GLU A 464 -13.91 13.37 18.54
N ILE A 465 -12.78 13.62 17.85
CA ILE A 465 -12.47 12.98 16.57
C ILE A 465 -12.29 11.48 16.77
N ILE A 466 -11.47 11.07 17.73
CA ILE A 466 -11.24 9.66 18.07
C ILE A 466 -12.55 9.02 18.57
N LYS A 467 -13.31 9.72 19.41
CA LYS A 467 -14.61 9.25 19.91
C LYS A 467 -15.59 8.97 18.76
N ASN A 468 -15.74 9.93 17.85
CA ASN A 468 -16.64 9.80 16.68
C ASN A 468 -16.15 8.72 15.71
N ALA A 469 -14.85 8.55 15.55
CA ALA A 469 -14.25 7.49 14.75
C ALA A 469 -14.62 6.10 15.28
N TRP A 470 -14.53 5.88 16.59
CA TRP A 470 -14.94 4.63 17.24
C TRP A 470 -16.46 4.43 17.26
N GLU A 471 -17.24 5.51 17.32
CA GLU A 471 -18.70 5.44 17.18
C GLU A 471 -19.08 4.92 15.78
N TYR A 472 -18.56 5.56 14.73
CA TYR A 472 -18.75 5.10 13.33
C TYR A 472 -18.30 3.64 13.14
N TYR A 473 -17.13 3.27 13.67
CA TYR A 473 -16.60 1.92 13.58
C TYR A 473 -17.60 0.89 14.16
N ARG A 474 -18.20 1.17 15.33
CA ARG A 474 -19.12 0.24 16.01
C ARG A 474 -20.52 0.26 15.42
N THR A 475 -21.04 1.42 15.01
CA THR A 475 -22.45 1.57 14.63
C THR A 475 -22.71 1.42 13.14
N GLU A 476 -21.69 1.67 12.31
CA GLU A 476 -21.79 1.59 10.86
C GLU A 476 -20.92 0.46 10.28
N GLN A 477 -19.63 0.49 10.54
CA GLN A 477 -18.68 -0.42 9.91
C GLN A 477 -18.83 -1.88 10.39
N THR A 478 -18.84 -2.11 11.71
CA THR A 478 -18.82 -3.46 12.29
C THR A 478 -20.17 -3.89 12.89
N LYS A 479 -21.24 -3.15 12.58
CA LYS A 479 -22.58 -3.39 13.10
C LYS A 479 -23.08 -4.82 12.85
N ASP A 480 -22.93 -5.28 11.62
CA ASP A 480 -23.50 -6.54 11.14
C ASP A 480 -22.44 -7.62 10.85
N ILE A 481 -21.15 -7.28 10.96
CA ILE A 481 -20.05 -8.21 10.67
C ILE A 481 -18.92 -8.08 11.69
N LYS A 482 -18.43 -9.22 12.14
CA LYS A 482 -17.25 -9.28 13.00
C LYS A 482 -16.04 -9.71 12.19
N TYR A 483 -14.97 -8.95 12.27
CA TYR A 483 -13.71 -9.32 11.63
C TYR A 483 -13.19 -10.65 12.16
N THR A 484 -12.76 -11.51 11.25
CA THR A 484 -12.05 -12.75 11.52
C THR A 484 -10.96 -12.89 10.46
N PRO A 485 -9.67 -13.01 10.83
CA PRO A 485 -8.61 -13.19 9.85
C PRO A 485 -8.85 -14.45 9.01
N LEU A 486 -8.54 -14.39 7.71
CA LEU A 486 -8.54 -15.57 6.85
C LEU A 486 -7.34 -16.48 7.13
N VAL A 487 -6.27 -15.92 7.69
CA VAL A 487 -5.12 -16.70 8.20
C VAL A 487 -5.47 -17.33 9.56
N GLY A 488 -5.43 -18.64 9.65
CA GLY A 488 -5.70 -19.39 10.88
C GLY A 488 -4.53 -19.40 11.86
N GLU A 489 -4.73 -19.95 13.05
CA GLU A 489 -3.70 -20.02 14.10
C GLU A 489 -2.45 -20.80 13.69
N LYS A 490 -2.60 -21.79 12.80
CA LYS A 490 -1.50 -22.65 12.32
C LYS A 490 -0.78 -22.09 11.09
N ASP A 491 -1.35 -21.08 10.44
CA ASP A 491 -0.74 -20.47 9.27
C ASP A 491 0.43 -19.57 9.70
N ASN A 492 1.54 -19.69 9.02
CA ASN A 492 2.74 -18.88 9.25
C ASN A 492 3.02 -17.98 8.05
N PRO A 493 3.60 -16.80 8.25
CA PRO A 493 4.06 -15.97 7.15
C PRO A 493 5.04 -16.73 6.24
N ALA A 494 4.85 -16.61 4.93
CA ALA A 494 5.63 -17.33 3.93
C ALA A 494 6.98 -16.65 3.66
N ILE A 495 7.79 -16.43 4.71
CA ILE A 495 9.04 -15.66 4.70
C ILE A 495 10.11 -16.18 3.73
N TYR A 496 9.95 -17.40 3.21
CA TYR A 496 10.84 -17.98 2.20
C TYR A 496 10.58 -17.46 0.77
N LEU A 497 9.44 -16.81 0.54
CA LEU A 497 9.12 -16.28 -0.78
C LEU A 497 10.16 -15.22 -1.20
N ASN A 498 10.40 -15.16 -2.50
CA ASN A 498 11.35 -14.24 -3.14
C ASN A 498 12.84 -14.43 -2.79
N GLN A 499 13.21 -15.34 -1.86
CA GLN A 499 14.63 -15.58 -1.49
C GLN A 499 15.49 -15.89 -2.70
N LYS A 500 15.03 -16.78 -3.61
CA LYS A 500 15.77 -17.16 -4.81
C LYS A 500 16.02 -15.97 -5.74
N ILE A 501 14.97 -15.14 -5.95
CA ILE A 501 15.07 -13.95 -6.82
C ILE A 501 16.03 -12.94 -6.20
N MET A 502 15.86 -12.63 -4.92
CA MET A 502 16.72 -11.64 -4.24
C MET A 502 18.16 -12.13 -4.08
N SER A 503 18.39 -13.43 -3.91
CA SER A 503 19.77 -13.97 -3.90
C SER A 503 20.51 -13.75 -5.23
N GLU A 504 19.78 -13.70 -6.35
CA GLU A 504 20.33 -13.39 -7.67
C GLU A 504 20.56 -11.88 -7.88
N TYR A 505 19.57 -11.04 -7.50
CA TYR A 505 19.57 -9.63 -7.87
C TYR A 505 20.17 -8.70 -6.80
N ALA A 506 20.10 -9.01 -5.51
CA ALA A 506 20.67 -8.16 -4.46
C ALA A 506 22.17 -7.84 -4.66
N PRO A 507 23.04 -8.81 -5.05
CA PRO A 507 24.44 -8.49 -5.34
C PRO A 507 24.64 -7.56 -6.54
N LYS A 508 23.72 -7.58 -7.52
CA LYS A 508 23.75 -6.73 -8.71
C LYS A 508 23.21 -5.31 -8.42
N LEU A 509 22.25 -5.19 -7.50
CA LEU A 509 21.67 -3.93 -7.06
C LEU A 509 22.57 -3.18 -6.06
N LYS A 510 23.27 -3.88 -5.19
CA LYS A 510 24.09 -3.27 -4.13
C LYS A 510 25.10 -2.20 -4.60
N PRO A 511 25.79 -2.32 -5.77
CA PRO A 511 26.65 -1.27 -6.29
C PRO A 511 25.91 0.01 -6.70
N THR A 512 24.58 -0.06 -6.93
CA THR A 512 23.74 1.07 -7.35
C THR A 512 23.03 1.75 -6.17
N TYR A 513 23.18 1.28 -4.95
CA TYR A 513 22.55 1.87 -3.77
C TYR A 513 22.93 3.35 -3.61
N TYR A 514 21.93 4.17 -3.32
CA TYR A 514 22.11 5.60 -3.17
C TYR A 514 23.06 5.94 -2.01
N ASN A 515 23.97 6.86 -2.26
CA ASN A 515 24.94 7.33 -1.27
C ASN A 515 24.78 8.84 -1.01
N PRO A 516 23.95 9.24 -0.02
CA PRO A 516 23.69 10.64 0.28
C PRO A 516 24.90 11.41 0.83
N ALA A 517 25.98 10.73 1.23
CA ALA A 517 27.23 11.40 1.62
C ALA A 517 28.03 11.92 0.43
N LYS A 518 27.79 11.39 -0.77
CA LYS A 518 28.52 11.76 -2.00
C LYS A 518 27.68 12.54 -3.01
N TYR A 519 26.37 12.27 -3.05
CA TYR A 519 25.45 12.81 -4.05
C TYR A 519 24.23 13.44 -3.38
N LYS A 520 23.73 14.54 -3.91
CA LYS A 520 22.55 15.23 -3.37
C LYS A 520 21.26 14.46 -3.64
N THR A 521 21.17 13.82 -4.80
CA THR A 521 20.01 13.03 -5.24
C THR A 521 20.45 11.73 -5.89
N TYR A 522 19.56 10.77 -5.99
CA TYR A 522 19.83 9.53 -6.70
C TYR A 522 19.98 9.76 -8.22
N LEU A 523 19.25 10.74 -8.79
CA LEU A 523 19.43 11.16 -10.18
C LEU A 523 20.86 11.62 -10.46
N GLU A 524 21.45 12.43 -9.55
CA GLU A 524 22.84 12.88 -9.65
C GLU A 524 23.82 11.69 -9.63
N GLN A 525 23.62 10.73 -8.71
CA GLN A 525 24.45 9.52 -8.63
C GLN A 525 24.40 8.70 -9.91
N LEU A 526 23.22 8.56 -10.52
CA LEU A 526 23.04 7.82 -11.77
C LEU A 526 23.45 8.61 -13.02
N GLY A 527 23.85 9.89 -12.88
CA GLY A 527 24.20 10.77 -14.00
C GLY A 527 23.01 11.08 -14.93
N ILE A 528 21.78 11.05 -14.39
CA ILE A 528 20.54 11.26 -15.16
C ILE A 528 20.21 12.75 -15.22
N GLN A 529 20.08 13.30 -16.42
CA GLN A 529 19.53 14.64 -16.65
C GLN A 529 18.01 14.59 -16.52
N TYR A 530 17.45 15.34 -15.60
CA TYR A 530 16.01 15.38 -15.35
C TYR A 530 15.30 16.50 -16.13
N PRO A 531 14.22 16.21 -16.89
CA PRO A 531 13.79 14.89 -17.31
C PRO A 531 14.58 14.37 -18.52
N THR A 532 14.75 13.05 -18.63
CA THR A 532 15.28 12.41 -19.84
C THR A 532 14.12 11.96 -20.72
N VAL A 533 13.94 12.63 -21.84
CA VAL A 533 12.89 12.37 -22.83
C VAL A 533 13.48 12.29 -24.23
N ARG A 534 12.92 11.47 -25.10
CA ARG A 534 13.35 11.39 -26.51
C ARG A 534 12.90 12.62 -27.30
N PRO A 535 13.60 12.99 -28.40
CA PRO A 535 13.24 14.15 -29.23
C PRO A 535 11.79 14.07 -29.76
N ASP A 536 11.35 12.90 -30.21
CA ASP A 536 9.99 12.67 -30.70
C ASP A 536 8.92 12.85 -29.59
N GLN A 537 9.19 12.39 -28.37
CA GLN A 537 8.31 12.62 -27.22
C GLN A 537 8.21 14.11 -26.88
N LYS A 538 9.35 14.84 -26.92
CA LYS A 538 9.37 16.29 -26.65
C LYS A 538 8.58 17.07 -27.70
N GLU A 539 8.71 16.70 -28.97
CA GLU A 539 7.93 17.27 -30.07
C GLU A 539 6.44 16.96 -29.91
N ALA A 540 6.08 15.71 -29.56
CA ALA A 540 4.68 15.33 -29.33
C ALA A 540 4.06 16.13 -28.17
N VAL A 541 4.78 16.32 -27.05
CA VAL A 541 4.30 17.14 -25.92
C VAL A 541 4.10 18.59 -26.33
N SER A 542 5.02 19.17 -27.14
CA SER A 542 4.90 20.56 -27.59
C SER A 542 3.66 20.82 -28.46
N LYS A 543 3.20 19.81 -29.19
CA LYS A 543 1.96 19.88 -30.02
C LYS A 543 0.67 19.83 -29.19
N LEU A 544 0.74 19.40 -27.93
CA LEU A 544 -0.43 19.36 -27.02
C LEU A 544 -0.69 20.71 -26.34
N GLU A 545 0.31 21.58 -26.27
CA GLU A 545 0.15 22.90 -25.69
C GLU A 545 -0.54 23.83 -26.71
N PRO A 546 -1.63 24.54 -26.33
CA PRO A 546 -2.24 25.52 -27.23
C PRO A 546 -1.17 26.56 -27.58
N VAL A 547 -0.97 26.81 -28.88
CA VAL A 547 -0.11 27.90 -29.38
C VAL A 547 -0.56 29.18 -28.66
N LYS A 548 0.25 29.66 -27.72
CA LYS A 548 0.06 31.00 -27.14
C LYS A 548 0.14 32.01 -28.29
N LYS A 549 -1.02 32.47 -28.77
CA LYS A 549 -1.12 33.64 -29.63
C LYS A 549 -0.94 34.92 -28.83
#